data_96bdc99bfaec7925ccea19060a6c8a81
#
_entry.id   96bdc99bfaec7925ccea19060a6c8a81
#
_cell.length_a   1.000
_cell.length_b   1.000
_cell.length_c   1.000
_cell.angle_alpha   90.00
_cell.angle_beta   90.00
_cell.angle_gamma   90.00
#
_symmetry.space_group_name_H-M   'P 1'
#
loop_
_entity.id
_entity.type
_entity.pdbx_description
1 polymer ?
#
loop_
_entity_poly.entity_id
_entity_poly.type
_entity_poly.pdbx_seq_one_letter_code
_entity_poly.pdbx_strand_id
1 'polypeptide(L)'
;SYAIIENDELRHRFQTYMEASEFSEGHLFAYLSVAAAYSHGTEWLDQVVAYIKGNVDFTETYLKEHIPAIKMIRPQASYLIFLDCRALGLNQEELNRLFVEDAHLALNDGTTFGKEGEGFMRLNVACPRVTLEKALKQLEQAVMDLK
;
A
#
# COMPACT_ATOMS: atom_id res chain seq x y z
N SER A 1 -5.98 -15.72 4.49
CA SER A 1 -4.63 -16.04 5.00
C SER A 1 -4.55 -17.49 5.44
N TYR A 2 -3.35 -18.03 5.49
CA TYR A 2 -3.05 -19.35 6.05
C TYR A 2 -1.77 -19.30 6.88
N ALA A 3 -1.63 -20.21 7.83
CA ALA A 3 -0.42 -20.38 8.63
C ALA A 3 0.11 -21.80 8.49
N ILE A 4 1.41 -21.94 8.31
CA ILE A 4 2.12 -23.21 8.29
C ILE A 4 2.90 -23.28 9.59
N ILE A 5 2.56 -24.24 10.47
CA ILE A 5 3.18 -24.40 11.78
C ILE A 5 3.66 -25.85 11.88
N GLU A 6 4.97 -26.07 11.68
CA GLU A 6 5.58 -27.40 11.68
C GLU A 6 5.66 -27.99 13.09
N ASN A 7 5.91 -27.15 14.10
CA ASN A 7 5.99 -27.57 15.49
C ASN A 7 4.62 -27.99 16.02
N ASP A 8 4.47 -29.25 16.42
CA ASP A 8 3.20 -29.85 16.85
C ASP A 8 2.62 -29.17 18.09
N GLU A 9 3.44 -28.85 19.11
CA GLU A 9 2.98 -28.19 20.33
C GLU A 9 2.46 -26.78 20.02
N LEU A 10 3.21 -26.01 19.24
CA LEU A 10 2.83 -24.66 18.86
C LEU A 10 1.56 -24.68 18.00
N ARG A 11 1.46 -25.63 17.06
CA ARG A 11 0.27 -25.79 16.22
C ARG A 11 -0.95 -26.12 17.06
N HIS A 12 -0.82 -27.05 18.01
CA HIS A 12 -1.92 -27.43 18.93
C HIS A 12 -2.36 -26.24 19.77
N ARG A 13 -1.44 -25.49 20.37
CA ARG A 13 -1.75 -24.28 21.15
C ARG A 13 -2.45 -23.22 20.29
N PHE A 14 -1.98 -23.00 19.07
CA PHE A 14 -2.62 -22.06 18.14
C PHE A 14 -4.04 -22.50 17.78
N GLN A 15 -4.24 -23.77 17.45
CA GLN A 15 -5.57 -24.31 17.14
C GLN A 15 -6.52 -24.19 18.33
N THR A 16 -6.08 -24.60 19.53
CA THR A 16 -6.90 -24.48 20.77
C THR A 16 -7.32 -23.02 21.02
N TYR A 17 -6.41 -22.06 20.79
CA TYR A 17 -6.74 -20.63 20.96
C TYR A 17 -7.78 -20.16 19.93
N MET A 18 -7.63 -20.56 18.67
CA MET A 18 -8.56 -20.22 17.60
C MET A 18 -9.94 -20.80 17.85
N GLU A 19 -10.01 -22.07 18.26
CA GLU A 19 -11.26 -22.76 18.60
C GLU A 19 -11.97 -22.10 19.80
N ALA A 20 -11.22 -21.79 20.85
CA ALA A 20 -11.76 -21.10 22.04
C ALA A 20 -12.31 -19.68 21.71
N SER A 21 -11.80 -19.07 20.64
CA SER A 21 -12.24 -17.74 20.18
C SER A 21 -13.31 -17.81 19.08
N GLU A 22 -13.78 -19.01 18.71
CA GLU A 22 -14.72 -19.28 17.61
C GLU A 22 -14.24 -18.77 16.23
N PHE A 23 -12.92 -18.61 16.06
CA PHE A 23 -12.27 -18.23 14.79
C PHE A 23 -11.75 -19.42 13.98
N SER A 24 -12.05 -20.65 14.41
CA SER A 24 -11.50 -21.88 13.80
C SER A 24 -12.08 -22.19 12.41
N GLU A 25 -13.28 -21.72 12.12
CA GLU A 25 -13.99 -22.00 10.87
C GLU A 25 -13.82 -20.89 9.87
N GLY A 26 -13.13 -21.18 8.78
CA GLY A 26 -13.01 -20.26 7.65
C GLY A 26 -14.27 -20.27 6.76
N HIS A 27 -14.43 -19.24 5.97
CA HIS A 27 -15.52 -19.15 4.99
C HIS A 27 -15.24 -20.07 3.79
N LEU A 28 -16.24 -20.84 3.35
CA LEU A 28 -16.12 -21.82 2.25
C LEU A 28 -15.46 -21.22 0.99
N PHE A 29 -15.89 -20.02 0.58
CA PHE A 29 -15.30 -19.36 -0.58
C PHE A 29 -13.85 -18.94 -0.39
N ALA A 30 -13.40 -18.72 0.84
CA ALA A 30 -11.97 -18.45 1.10
C ALA A 30 -11.11 -19.66 0.75
N TYR A 31 -11.52 -20.86 1.11
CA TYR A 31 -10.82 -22.10 0.77
C TYR A 31 -10.81 -22.35 -0.75
N LEU A 32 -11.96 -22.22 -1.39
CA LEU A 32 -12.08 -22.40 -2.85
C LEU A 32 -11.26 -21.36 -3.61
N SER A 33 -11.28 -20.09 -3.16
CA SER A 33 -10.52 -19.00 -3.79
C SER A 33 -9.02 -19.22 -3.68
N VAL A 34 -8.53 -19.66 -2.52
CA VAL A 34 -7.10 -19.98 -2.35
C VAL A 34 -6.70 -21.13 -3.25
N ALA A 35 -7.46 -22.22 -3.28
CA ALA A 35 -7.18 -23.35 -4.14
C ALA A 35 -7.17 -22.95 -5.64
N ALA A 36 -8.16 -22.18 -6.09
CA ALA A 36 -8.25 -21.71 -7.47
C ALA A 36 -7.09 -20.76 -7.84
N ALA A 37 -6.75 -19.82 -6.96
CA ALA A 37 -5.66 -18.87 -7.19
C ALA A 37 -4.32 -19.57 -7.35
N TYR A 38 -4.00 -20.50 -6.46
CA TYR A 38 -2.73 -21.26 -6.54
C TYR A 38 -2.68 -22.27 -7.69
N SER A 39 -3.83 -22.83 -8.11
CA SER A 39 -3.87 -23.80 -9.21
C SER A 39 -3.88 -23.15 -10.59
N HIS A 40 -4.44 -21.95 -10.73
CA HIS A 40 -4.72 -21.35 -12.04
C HIS A 40 -4.32 -19.86 -12.16
N GLY A 41 -3.83 -19.22 -11.10
CA GLY A 41 -3.60 -17.78 -11.06
C GLY A 41 -2.22 -17.31 -11.51
N THR A 42 -1.28 -18.20 -11.86
CA THR A 42 0.12 -17.84 -12.11
C THR A 42 0.29 -16.83 -13.23
N GLU A 43 -0.31 -17.07 -14.40
CA GLU A 43 -0.21 -16.16 -15.54
C GLU A 43 -0.77 -14.77 -15.23
N TRP A 44 -1.92 -14.71 -14.56
CA TRP A 44 -2.51 -13.45 -14.12
C TRP A 44 -1.60 -12.71 -13.12
N LEU A 45 -1.01 -13.45 -12.17
CA LEU A 45 -0.11 -12.90 -11.17
C LEU A 45 1.13 -12.27 -11.82
N ASP A 46 1.74 -12.97 -12.78
CA ASP A 46 2.93 -12.48 -13.49
C ASP A 46 2.64 -11.16 -14.23
N GLN A 47 1.49 -11.09 -14.90
CA GLN A 47 1.05 -9.88 -15.59
C GLN A 47 0.78 -8.72 -14.62
N VAL A 48 0.11 -8.98 -13.50
CA VAL A 48 -0.19 -7.97 -12.47
C VAL A 48 1.07 -7.46 -11.79
N VAL A 49 2.00 -8.35 -11.45
CA VAL A 49 3.29 -7.96 -10.86
C VAL A 49 4.09 -7.08 -11.82
N ALA A 50 4.13 -7.43 -13.11
CA ALA A 50 4.78 -6.60 -14.12
C ALA A 50 4.12 -5.23 -14.27
N TYR A 51 2.79 -5.18 -14.23
CA TYR A 51 2.03 -3.94 -14.31
C TYR A 51 2.28 -3.03 -13.10
N ILE A 52 2.22 -3.60 -11.89
CA ILE A 52 2.51 -2.87 -10.64
C ILE A 52 3.93 -2.33 -10.65
N LYS A 53 4.91 -3.15 -11.07
CA LYS A 53 6.29 -2.70 -11.23
C LYS A 53 6.39 -1.49 -12.14
N GLY A 54 5.70 -1.51 -13.29
CA GLY A 54 5.62 -0.36 -14.20
C GLY A 54 5.01 0.88 -13.53
N ASN A 55 3.98 0.72 -12.67
CA ASN A 55 3.40 1.82 -11.91
C ASN A 55 4.38 2.38 -10.86
N VAL A 56 5.14 1.52 -10.19
CA VAL A 56 6.20 1.95 -9.25
C VAL A 56 7.28 2.76 -9.98
N ASP A 57 7.79 2.25 -11.10
CA ASP A 57 8.81 2.91 -11.90
C ASP A 57 8.31 4.28 -12.42
N PHE A 58 7.08 4.34 -12.88
CA PHE A 58 6.43 5.58 -13.32
C PHE A 58 6.30 6.60 -12.17
N THR A 59 5.83 6.16 -11.01
CA THR A 59 5.68 7.05 -9.85
C THR A 59 7.03 7.62 -9.42
N GLU A 60 8.06 6.80 -9.37
CA GLU A 60 9.41 7.24 -9.00
C GLU A 60 9.93 8.30 -9.96
N THR A 61 9.79 8.07 -11.26
CA THR A 61 10.20 9.02 -12.30
C THR A 61 9.42 10.33 -12.20
N TYR A 62 8.10 10.23 -12.10
CA TYR A 62 7.23 11.40 -12.01
C TYR A 62 7.56 12.29 -10.80
N LEU A 63 7.72 11.69 -9.62
CA LEU A 63 8.07 12.44 -8.41
C LEU A 63 9.43 13.13 -8.55
N LYS A 64 10.44 12.45 -9.10
CA LYS A 64 11.76 13.05 -9.32
C LYS A 64 11.73 14.25 -10.28
N GLU A 65 10.94 14.18 -11.33
CA GLU A 65 10.88 15.20 -12.37
C GLU A 65 9.96 16.37 -12.00
N HIS A 66 8.83 16.10 -11.34
CA HIS A 66 7.76 17.08 -11.12
C HIS A 66 7.60 17.51 -9.65
N ILE A 67 7.89 16.62 -8.69
CA ILE A 67 7.69 16.91 -7.26
C ILE A 67 8.92 16.50 -6.45
N PRO A 68 10.10 17.06 -6.68
CA PRO A 68 11.36 16.59 -6.06
C PRO A 68 11.39 16.70 -4.53
N ALA A 69 10.49 17.47 -3.92
CA ALA A 69 10.31 17.55 -2.47
C ALA A 69 9.68 16.29 -1.87
N ILE A 70 9.01 15.47 -2.66
CA ILE A 70 8.44 14.19 -2.22
C ILE A 70 9.29 13.05 -2.76
N LYS A 71 9.81 12.21 -1.86
CA LYS A 71 10.64 11.06 -2.23
C LYS A 71 9.87 9.76 -2.02
N MET A 72 9.91 8.89 -3.02
CA MET A 72 9.36 7.56 -2.87
C MET A 72 10.35 6.62 -2.20
N ILE A 73 9.92 5.88 -1.18
CA ILE A 73 10.64 4.71 -0.69
C ILE A 73 10.27 3.54 -1.59
N ARG A 74 11.25 3.08 -2.39
CA ARG A 74 11.01 1.99 -3.35
C ARG A 74 10.69 0.69 -2.61
N PRO A 75 9.52 0.07 -2.86
CA PRO A 75 9.15 -1.17 -2.20
C PRO A 75 9.92 -2.35 -2.79
N GLN A 76 10.28 -3.32 -1.95
CA GLN A 76 10.84 -4.62 -2.38
C GLN A 76 9.75 -5.63 -2.73
N ALA A 77 8.52 -5.40 -2.26
CA ALA A 77 7.35 -6.25 -2.49
C ALA A 77 6.07 -5.42 -2.36
N SER A 78 4.94 -6.02 -2.75
CA SER A 78 3.63 -5.39 -2.65
C SER A 78 3.43 -4.23 -3.64
N TYR A 79 2.37 -3.50 -3.45
CA TYR A 79 1.90 -2.38 -4.28
C TYR A 79 1.66 -1.11 -3.47
N LEU A 80 2.16 -1.10 -2.23
CA LEU A 80 2.04 0.01 -1.30
C LEU A 80 3.40 0.68 -1.18
N ILE A 81 3.44 1.97 -1.47
CA ILE A 81 4.66 2.77 -1.39
C ILE A 81 4.51 3.86 -0.35
N PHE A 82 5.58 4.13 0.40
CA PHE A 82 5.67 5.28 1.28
C PHE A 82 6.27 6.46 0.53
N LEU A 83 5.63 7.60 0.70
CA LEU A 83 6.07 8.90 0.21
C LEU A 83 6.67 9.66 1.39
N ASP A 84 7.95 9.96 1.35
CA ASP A 84 8.63 10.83 2.29
C ASP A 84 8.36 12.28 1.89
N CYS A 85 7.49 12.94 2.65
CA CYS A 85 7.04 14.30 2.42
C CYS A 85 7.72 15.33 3.34
N ARG A 86 8.69 14.92 4.16
CA ARG A 86 9.33 15.77 5.19
C ARG A 86 10.00 17.01 4.62
N ALA A 87 10.45 16.96 3.37
CA ALA A 87 11.06 18.12 2.72
C ALA A 87 10.05 19.23 2.35
N LEU A 88 8.73 18.97 2.46
CA LEU A 88 7.70 20.02 2.33
C LEU A 88 7.65 20.96 3.55
N GLY A 89 8.21 20.55 4.70
CA GLY A 89 8.24 21.33 5.92
C GLY A 89 6.88 21.46 6.62
N LEU A 90 5.91 20.62 6.26
CA LEU A 90 4.57 20.57 6.82
C LEU A 90 4.52 19.65 8.05
N ASN A 91 3.73 20.01 9.06
CA ASN A 91 3.35 19.06 10.09
C ASN A 91 2.34 18.04 9.56
N GLN A 92 2.02 16.98 10.34
CA GLN A 92 1.17 15.90 9.87
C GLN A 92 -0.26 16.33 9.54
N GLU A 93 -0.82 17.27 10.27
CA GLU A 93 -2.17 17.80 10.03
C GLU A 93 -2.22 18.60 8.72
N GLU A 94 -1.23 19.47 8.51
CA GLU A 94 -1.07 20.23 7.26
C GLU A 94 -0.81 19.29 6.06
N LEU A 95 -0.03 18.22 6.26
CA LEU A 95 0.23 17.22 5.25
C LEU A 95 -1.06 16.47 4.87
N ASN A 96 -1.85 16.06 5.85
CA ASN A 96 -3.15 15.43 5.60
C ASN A 96 -4.10 16.37 4.84
N ARG A 97 -4.14 17.65 5.20
CA ARG A 97 -4.94 18.65 4.50
C ARG A 97 -4.51 18.80 3.04
N LEU A 98 -3.20 18.93 2.79
CA LEU A 98 -2.65 18.99 1.43
C LEU A 98 -3.13 17.82 0.58
N PHE A 99 -3.04 16.58 1.12
CA PHE A 99 -3.43 15.41 0.35
C PHE A 99 -4.95 15.29 0.16
N VAL A 100 -5.73 15.48 1.22
CA VAL A 100 -7.18 15.23 1.20
C VAL A 100 -7.95 16.41 0.59
N GLU A 101 -7.67 17.64 1.04
CA GLU A 101 -8.45 18.81 0.64
C GLU A 101 -7.93 19.43 -0.66
N ASP A 102 -6.61 19.62 -0.79
CA ASP A 102 -6.05 20.32 -1.93
C ASP A 102 -5.80 19.39 -3.12
N ALA A 103 -5.16 18.23 -2.89
CA ALA A 103 -4.92 17.26 -3.95
C ALA A 103 -6.09 16.30 -4.22
N HIS A 104 -7.10 16.23 -3.35
CA HIS A 104 -8.23 15.29 -3.43
C HIS A 104 -7.80 13.82 -3.46
N LEU A 105 -6.80 13.47 -2.66
CA LEU A 105 -6.21 12.14 -2.54
C LEU A 105 -6.34 11.61 -1.11
N ALA A 106 -7.25 10.66 -0.88
CA ALA A 106 -7.42 10.00 0.41
C ALA A 106 -6.39 8.89 0.59
N LEU A 107 -5.15 9.24 0.89
CA LEU A 107 -4.07 8.29 1.20
C LEU A 107 -4.10 7.89 2.67
N ASN A 108 -3.35 6.83 3.01
CA ASN A 108 -3.15 6.50 4.41
C ASN A 108 -2.08 7.41 5.03
N ASP A 109 -2.44 8.00 6.17
CA ASP A 109 -1.52 8.73 7.02
C ASP A 109 -0.44 7.78 7.57
N GLY A 110 0.82 8.19 7.45
CA GLY A 110 1.95 7.38 7.92
C GLY A 110 1.94 7.11 9.41
N THR A 111 1.41 8.03 10.23
CA THR A 111 1.34 7.88 11.69
C THR A 111 0.46 6.72 12.15
N THR A 112 -0.46 6.25 11.29
CA THR A 112 -1.24 5.02 11.58
C THR A 112 -0.36 3.77 11.68
N PHE A 113 0.88 3.83 11.22
CA PHE A 113 1.87 2.75 11.26
C PHE A 113 2.94 2.93 12.35
N GLY A 114 2.84 3.98 13.15
CA GLY A 114 3.76 4.29 14.24
C GLY A 114 4.29 5.73 14.17
N LYS A 115 4.98 6.17 15.22
CA LYS A 115 5.53 7.53 15.32
C LYS A 115 6.54 7.86 14.22
N GLU A 116 7.26 6.87 13.74
CA GLU A 116 8.23 6.99 12.66
C GLU A 116 7.58 7.30 11.30
N GLY A 117 6.25 7.16 11.23
CA GLY A 117 5.45 7.51 10.05
C GLY A 117 5.10 8.99 9.93
N GLU A 118 5.51 9.83 10.87
CA GLU A 118 5.31 11.29 10.79
C GLU A 118 6.06 11.88 9.59
N GLY A 119 5.35 12.69 8.80
CA GLY A 119 5.86 13.25 7.55
C GLY A 119 5.79 12.29 6.36
N PHE A 120 5.14 11.13 6.51
CA PHE A 120 4.95 10.15 5.44
C PHE A 120 3.48 9.94 5.09
N MET A 121 3.24 9.61 3.82
CA MET A 121 1.93 9.17 3.31
C MET A 121 2.10 7.85 2.56
N ARG A 122 1.10 6.95 2.63
CA ARG A 122 1.15 5.65 1.94
C ARG A 122 0.22 5.61 0.73
N LEU A 123 0.80 5.52 -0.44
CA LEU A 123 0.11 5.45 -1.74
C LEU A 123 -0.05 3.99 -2.19
N ASN A 124 -1.25 3.63 -2.68
CA ASN A 124 -1.52 2.38 -3.36
C ASN A 124 -1.38 2.58 -4.88
N VAL A 125 -0.48 1.83 -5.52
CA VAL A 125 -0.23 1.90 -6.97
C VAL A 125 -0.84 0.73 -7.76
N ALA A 126 -1.59 -0.16 -7.12
CA ALA A 126 -2.32 -1.24 -7.79
C ALA A 126 -3.66 -0.72 -8.37
N CYS A 127 -3.56 0.24 -9.25
CA CYS A 127 -4.68 0.85 -9.96
C CYS A 127 -4.35 1.04 -11.44
N PRO A 128 -5.34 1.32 -12.30
CA PRO A 128 -5.07 1.67 -13.70
C PRO A 128 -4.10 2.85 -13.81
N ARG A 129 -3.16 2.80 -14.75
CA ARG A 129 -2.15 3.84 -14.99
C ARG A 129 -2.78 5.24 -15.10
N VAL A 130 -3.89 5.36 -15.79
CA VAL A 130 -4.61 6.63 -15.99
C VAL A 130 -5.09 7.24 -14.67
N THR A 131 -5.47 6.40 -13.71
CA THR A 131 -5.85 6.84 -12.35
C THR A 131 -4.65 7.35 -11.59
N LEU A 132 -3.52 6.65 -11.69
CA LEU A 132 -2.26 7.04 -11.05
C LEU A 132 -1.72 8.36 -11.62
N GLU A 133 -1.74 8.51 -12.94
CA GLU A 133 -1.34 9.76 -13.63
C GLU A 133 -2.18 10.96 -13.17
N LYS A 134 -3.50 10.77 -13.09
CA LYS A 134 -4.40 11.80 -12.58
C LYS A 134 -4.06 12.18 -11.14
N ALA A 135 -3.86 11.19 -10.27
CA ALA A 135 -3.53 11.40 -8.87
C ALA A 135 -2.21 12.17 -8.71
N LEU A 136 -1.17 11.80 -9.45
CA LEU A 136 0.13 12.49 -9.37
C LEU A 136 0.05 13.93 -9.89
N LYS A 137 -0.73 14.21 -10.94
CA LYS A 137 -0.96 15.57 -11.42
C LYS A 137 -1.71 16.44 -10.41
N GLN A 138 -2.70 15.86 -9.71
CA GLN A 138 -3.40 16.56 -8.63
C GLN A 138 -2.45 16.90 -7.49
N LEU A 139 -1.58 15.96 -7.10
CA LEU A 139 -0.56 16.19 -6.08
C LEU A 139 0.45 17.25 -6.50
N GLU A 140 0.94 17.20 -7.74
CA GLU A 140 1.84 18.22 -8.31
C GLU A 140 1.23 19.62 -8.18
N GLN A 141 -0.01 19.78 -8.61
CA GLN A 141 -0.70 21.08 -8.54
C GLN A 141 -0.84 21.56 -7.08
N ALA A 142 -1.27 20.70 -6.18
CA ALA A 142 -1.41 21.05 -4.77
C ALA A 142 -0.08 21.45 -4.13
N VAL A 143 1.02 20.79 -4.48
CA VAL A 143 2.37 21.13 -3.98
C VAL A 143 2.86 22.45 -4.59
N MET A 144 2.56 22.74 -5.86
CA MET A 144 2.90 24.02 -6.50
C MET A 144 2.14 25.20 -5.88
N ASP A 145 0.95 24.96 -5.38
CA ASP A 145 0.08 25.98 -4.74
C ASP A 145 0.45 26.21 -3.26
N LEU A 146 1.34 25.40 -2.67
CA LEU A 146 1.89 25.66 -1.34
C LEU A 146 2.69 26.97 -1.37
N LYS A 147 2.22 27.96 -0.61
CA LYS A 147 2.88 29.28 -0.46
C LYS A 147 3.60 29.40 0.87
#